data_b0194e009af92a91911269779073b780
#
_entry.id   b0194e009af92a91911269779073b780
#
_cell.length_a   1.000
_cell.length_b   1.000
_cell.length_c   1.000
_cell.angle_alpha   90.00
_cell.angle_beta   90.00
_cell.angle_gamma   90.00
#
_symmetry.space_group_name_H-M   'P 1'
#
loop_
_entity.id
_entity.type
_entity.pdbx_description
1 polymer ?
#
loop_
_entity_poly.entity_id
_entity_poly.type
_entity_poly.pdbx_seq_one_letter_code
_entity_poly.pdbx_strand_id
1 'polypeptide(L)'
;MRRVAIVILSVVVVVAAAGAFLFVLGGDTARLPETAGQGPSPVLPDPVKTLLPTVDIAPAKGWPPGVKPVPAKGLAVTALAQKLSHPRWLKVLPNGDVLVAESDGPPRPEEGKGVKGMIYQAVQRRAGSGTPSANRITLLRMDEAGNVTQRTEFLKGLNSPFGMALVDKDLYVANTDAIMRYPYREGATEITEPGVKLADLPGGPLNHHWTKNVIASRDGSLLFATVGSNSNVGENGLDKEENRAAILAVDRATGVSRVFASGLRNPNGMDFEPQTGALWTVVNERDELGSDLVPDYMTSVKEGGFYGWPFSYYGQHVDARVPAKPDMVAKAIVPDYALGNHTASLGLVFYTADLLPQPYRGGVFIGQHGSWNRQPLSGYKVIFVPFADGRPSGPTVDVLTGFVNGDGDAFGRPVGVAVDKAGAVLVADDVGNTVWRITPAAAGSASR
;
A
#
# COMPACT_ATOMS: atom_id res chain seq x y z
N MET A 1 -33.71 -19.56 38.06
CA MET A 1 -33.18 -19.47 36.68
C MET A 1 -33.44 -18.11 36.00
N ARG A 2 -34.66 -17.57 35.88
CA ARG A 2 -34.90 -16.25 35.22
C ARG A 2 -34.15 -15.07 35.85
N ARG A 3 -34.08 -14.96 37.21
CA ARG A 3 -33.36 -13.86 37.86
C ARG A 3 -31.84 -13.91 37.66
N VAL A 4 -31.24 -15.09 37.62
CA VAL A 4 -29.82 -15.27 37.34
C VAL A 4 -29.49 -14.90 35.89
N ALA A 5 -30.36 -15.29 34.94
CA ALA A 5 -30.19 -14.93 33.52
C ALA A 5 -30.28 -13.40 33.28
N ILE A 6 -31.21 -12.72 34.01
CA ILE A 6 -31.32 -11.24 33.92
C ILE A 6 -30.08 -10.55 34.49
N VAL A 7 -29.55 -11.03 35.62
CA VAL A 7 -28.31 -10.45 36.19
C VAL A 7 -27.13 -10.65 35.28
N ILE A 8 -26.95 -11.84 34.70
CA ILE A 8 -25.88 -12.11 33.73
C ILE A 8 -26.02 -11.21 32.49
N LEU A 9 -27.22 -11.07 31.94
CA LEU A 9 -27.50 -10.22 30.80
C LEU A 9 -27.18 -8.74 31.12
N SER A 10 -27.58 -8.26 32.30
CA SER A 10 -27.30 -6.88 32.74
C SER A 10 -25.80 -6.63 32.91
N VAL A 11 -25.06 -7.58 33.46
CA VAL A 11 -23.59 -7.48 33.59
C VAL A 11 -22.92 -7.46 32.21
N VAL A 12 -23.36 -8.31 31.28
CA VAL A 12 -22.84 -8.34 29.91
C VAL A 12 -23.11 -7.00 29.19
N VAL A 13 -24.30 -6.44 29.34
CA VAL A 13 -24.69 -5.15 28.74
C VAL A 13 -23.85 -4.01 29.34
N VAL A 14 -23.67 -3.99 30.65
CA VAL A 14 -22.84 -2.97 31.32
C VAL A 14 -21.37 -3.08 30.92
N VAL A 15 -20.82 -4.28 30.83
CA VAL A 15 -19.44 -4.52 30.38
C VAL A 15 -19.29 -4.14 28.91
N ALA A 16 -20.27 -4.46 28.06
CA ALA A 16 -20.26 -4.08 26.64
C ALA A 16 -20.37 -2.55 26.46
N ALA A 17 -21.25 -1.89 27.26
CA ALA A 17 -21.40 -0.44 27.24
C ALA A 17 -20.13 0.27 27.79
N ALA A 18 -19.53 -0.23 28.85
CA ALA A 18 -18.26 0.28 29.38
C ALA A 18 -17.11 0.05 28.40
N GLY A 19 -17.07 -1.11 27.74
CA GLY A 19 -16.11 -1.40 26.67
C GLY A 19 -16.26 -0.47 25.46
N ALA A 20 -17.49 -0.24 24.99
CA ALA A 20 -17.78 0.71 23.92
C ALA A 20 -17.45 2.16 24.32
N PHE A 21 -17.74 2.56 25.54
CA PHE A 21 -17.43 3.87 26.10
C PHE A 21 -15.91 4.08 26.20
N LEU A 22 -15.16 3.10 26.71
CA LEU A 22 -13.70 3.13 26.76
C LEU A 22 -13.07 3.11 25.36
N PHE A 23 -13.69 2.42 24.40
CA PHE A 23 -13.26 2.37 23.00
C PHE A 23 -13.42 3.74 22.32
N VAL A 24 -14.53 4.43 22.57
CA VAL A 24 -14.80 5.77 22.01
C VAL A 24 -13.98 6.87 22.69
N LEU A 25 -13.72 6.76 23.99
CA LEU A 25 -12.97 7.76 24.76
C LEU A 25 -11.49 7.42 24.96
N GLY A 26 -11.06 6.22 24.58
CA GLY A 26 -9.67 5.75 24.84
C GLY A 26 -8.69 6.11 23.74
N GLY A 27 -9.14 6.52 22.54
CA GLY A 27 -8.29 6.86 21.40
C GLY A 27 -7.80 8.32 21.43
N ASP A 28 -6.78 8.59 20.63
CA ASP A 28 -6.26 9.94 20.40
C ASP A 28 -6.95 10.57 19.16
N THR A 29 -7.10 11.89 19.19
CA THR A 29 -7.57 12.68 18.05
C THR A 29 -6.46 13.62 17.58
N ALA A 30 -6.27 13.72 16.28
CA ALA A 30 -5.28 14.60 15.68
C ALA A 30 -5.49 16.06 16.10
N ARG A 31 -4.41 16.74 16.44
CA ARG A 31 -4.37 18.14 16.87
C ARG A 31 -3.73 19.02 15.83
N LEU A 32 -2.99 18.42 14.91
CA LEU A 32 -2.31 19.10 13.80
C LEU A 32 -3.10 18.92 12.50
N PRO A 33 -3.04 19.89 11.60
CA PRO A 33 -3.59 19.71 10.25
C PRO A 33 -2.82 18.59 9.51
N GLU A 34 -3.49 17.89 8.60
CA GLU A 34 -2.89 16.78 7.83
C GLU A 34 -1.57 17.20 7.14
N THR A 35 -1.51 18.44 6.66
CA THR A 35 -0.34 19.01 5.99
C THR A 35 0.89 19.15 6.89
N ALA A 36 0.73 19.19 8.22
CA ALA A 36 1.86 19.26 9.15
C ALA A 36 2.73 17.99 9.11
N GLY A 37 2.13 16.84 8.77
CA GLY A 37 2.83 15.56 8.58
C GLY A 37 3.32 15.35 7.14
N GLN A 38 3.42 16.39 6.31
CA GLN A 38 3.81 16.27 4.89
C GLN A 38 5.07 17.09 4.58
N GLY A 39 5.78 16.70 3.53
CA GLY A 39 6.93 17.44 3.04
C GLY A 39 8.28 16.94 3.55
N PRO A 40 9.37 17.65 3.20
CA PRO A 40 10.73 17.25 3.58
C PRO A 40 11.06 17.51 5.06
N SER A 41 10.24 18.30 5.77
CA SER A 41 10.44 18.67 7.17
C SER A 41 9.11 18.64 7.90
N PRO A 42 8.52 17.44 8.13
CA PRO A 42 7.24 17.32 8.82
C PRO A 42 7.35 17.73 10.29
N VAL A 43 6.23 18.15 10.87
CA VAL A 43 6.13 18.34 12.31
C VAL A 43 5.95 16.98 12.97
N LEU A 44 6.86 16.63 13.87
CA LEU A 44 6.84 15.39 14.63
C LEU A 44 6.62 15.73 16.12
N PRO A 45 5.37 15.69 16.62
CA PRO A 45 5.08 15.96 18.03
C PRO A 45 5.56 14.82 18.93
N ASP A 46 5.50 15.03 20.24
CA ASP A 46 5.76 13.96 21.21
C ASP A 46 4.71 12.83 21.07
N PRO A 47 5.13 11.58 21.25
CA PRO A 47 4.22 10.43 21.20
C PRO A 47 3.09 10.52 22.24
N VAL A 48 1.86 10.28 21.80
CA VAL A 48 0.69 10.20 22.69
C VAL A 48 0.48 8.76 23.13
N LYS A 49 0.51 8.53 24.46
CA LYS A 49 0.20 7.23 25.05
C LYS A 49 -1.28 7.19 25.43
N THR A 50 -2.03 6.29 24.81
CA THR A 50 -3.44 6.05 25.14
C THR A 50 -3.62 4.70 25.83
N LEU A 51 -4.67 4.57 26.64
CA LEU A 51 -5.00 3.30 27.31
C LEU A 51 -5.44 2.24 26.28
N LEU A 52 -6.16 2.66 25.25
CA LEU A 52 -6.58 1.86 24.13
C LEU A 52 -6.03 2.46 22.83
N PRO A 53 -5.62 1.65 21.86
CA PRO A 53 -5.19 2.18 20.57
C PRO A 53 -6.33 2.92 19.89
N THR A 54 -6.02 4.02 19.19
CA THR A 54 -6.99 4.67 18.29
C THR A 54 -7.36 3.69 17.19
N VAL A 55 -8.65 3.46 17.02
CA VAL A 55 -9.21 2.67 15.93
C VAL A 55 -10.33 3.47 15.30
N ASP A 56 -10.10 3.98 14.11
CA ASP A 56 -11.09 4.70 13.29
C ASP A 56 -11.02 4.15 11.87
N ILE A 57 -12.04 3.41 11.48
CA ILE A 57 -12.04 2.65 10.22
C ILE A 57 -13.23 3.07 9.40
N ALA A 58 -12.97 3.56 8.19
CA ALA A 58 -14.01 3.73 7.19
C ALA A 58 -14.58 2.36 6.78
N PRO A 59 -15.86 2.06 7.06
CA PRO A 59 -16.49 0.81 6.64
C PRO A 59 -16.48 0.68 5.11
N ALA A 60 -16.02 -0.47 4.61
CA ALA A 60 -16.00 -0.74 3.18
C ALA A 60 -17.43 -0.96 2.63
N LYS A 61 -17.86 -0.12 1.71
CA LYS A 61 -19.18 -0.15 1.06
C LYS A 61 -19.11 -0.42 -0.44
N GLY A 62 -18.02 -0.03 -1.09
CA GLY A 62 -17.92 -0.01 -2.54
C GLY A 62 -18.70 1.15 -3.17
N TRP A 63 -18.46 1.37 -4.46
CA TRP A 63 -19.04 2.48 -5.20
C TRP A 63 -20.53 2.24 -5.51
N PRO A 64 -21.42 3.19 -5.16
CA PRO A 64 -22.78 3.17 -5.64
C PRO A 64 -22.85 3.30 -7.18
N PRO A 65 -23.90 2.81 -7.83
CA PRO A 65 -24.06 2.96 -9.27
C PRO A 65 -23.95 4.43 -9.73
N GLY A 66 -23.10 4.70 -10.72
CA GLY A 66 -22.87 6.02 -11.29
C GLY A 66 -21.97 6.95 -10.45
N VAL A 67 -21.63 6.58 -9.24
CA VAL A 67 -20.68 7.34 -8.39
C VAL A 67 -19.24 6.94 -8.73
N LYS A 68 -18.35 7.92 -8.76
CA LYS A 68 -16.93 7.74 -9.07
C LYS A 68 -16.09 8.71 -8.25
N PRO A 69 -14.76 8.46 -8.13
CA PRO A 69 -13.85 9.39 -7.49
C PRO A 69 -13.89 10.78 -8.14
N VAL A 70 -13.50 11.79 -7.38
CA VAL A 70 -13.46 13.20 -7.81
C VAL A 70 -12.05 13.52 -8.31
N PRO A 71 -11.85 13.74 -9.62
CA PRO A 71 -10.55 14.12 -10.15
C PRO A 71 -10.24 15.60 -9.86
N ALA A 72 -8.96 15.91 -9.74
CA ALA A 72 -8.50 17.28 -9.62
C ALA A 72 -8.81 18.11 -10.89
N LYS A 73 -8.76 19.44 -10.75
CA LYS A 73 -9.03 20.37 -11.86
C LYS A 73 -8.15 20.08 -13.09
N GLY A 74 -8.76 19.99 -14.25
CA GLY A 74 -8.10 19.68 -15.52
C GLY A 74 -7.91 18.19 -15.78
N LEU A 75 -8.36 17.34 -14.88
CA LEU A 75 -8.35 15.87 -15.03
C LEU A 75 -9.77 15.32 -15.12
N ALA A 76 -9.87 14.15 -15.71
CA ALA A 76 -11.07 13.33 -15.78
C ALA A 76 -10.77 11.92 -15.27
N VAL A 77 -11.78 11.23 -14.74
CA VAL A 77 -11.67 9.84 -14.32
C VAL A 77 -12.79 8.99 -14.90
N THR A 78 -12.42 7.81 -15.37
CA THR A 78 -13.33 6.77 -15.84
C THR A 78 -12.99 5.43 -15.21
N ALA A 79 -13.98 4.55 -15.07
CA ALA A 79 -13.73 3.18 -14.69
C ALA A 79 -13.20 2.42 -15.92
N LEU A 80 -11.95 1.96 -15.86
CA LEU A 80 -11.35 1.13 -16.89
C LEU A 80 -11.91 -0.29 -16.84
N ALA A 81 -11.93 -0.89 -15.64
CA ALA A 81 -12.50 -2.21 -15.41
C ALA A 81 -13.18 -2.25 -14.03
N GLN A 82 -14.37 -2.82 -13.99
CA GLN A 82 -15.17 -2.99 -12.77
C GLN A 82 -15.43 -4.46 -12.48
N LYS A 83 -15.96 -4.78 -11.29
CA LYS A 83 -16.27 -6.15 -10.87
C LYS A 83 -15.02 -7.05 -10.91
N LEU A 84 -13.88 -6.49 -10.57
CA LEU A 84 -12.67 -7.23 -10.22
C LEU A 84 -12.84 -7.82 -8.80
N SER A 85 -11.93 -8.67 -8.39
CA SER A 85 -11.93 -9.23 -7.03
C SER A 85 -10.72 -8.68 -6.27
N HIS A 86 -10.91 -7.57 -5.58
CA HIS A 86 -9.86 -6.95 -4.76
C HIS A 86 -8.57 -6.65 -5.56
N PRO A 87 -8.64 -5.79 -6.62
CA PRO A 87 -7.47 -5.45 -7.43
C PRO A 87 -6.45 -4.67 -6.60
N ARG A 88 -5.21 -5.17 -6.56
CA ARG A 88 -4.16 -4.62 -5.69
C ARG A 88 -3.04 -3.97 -6.47
N TRP A 89 -2.51 -4.65 -7.49
CA TRP A 89 -1.34 -4.17 -8.20
C TRP A 89 -1.54 -4.19 -9.70
N LEU A 90 -0.81 -3.32 -10.37
CA LEU A 90 -0.91 -3.10 -11.81
C LEU A 90 0.47 -3.23 -12.45
N LYS A 91 0.53 -3.88 -13.62
CA LYS A 91 1.70 -3.89 -14.47
C LYS A 91 1.28 -3.66 -15.92
N VAL A 92 1.75 -2.59 -16.51
CA VAL A 92 1.57 -2.33 -17.95
C VAL A 92 2.66 -3.07 -18.73
N LEU A 93 2.26 -3.85 -19.71
CA LEU A 93 3.14 -4.60 -20.59
C LEU A 93 3.56 -3.74 -21.81
N PRO A 94 4.67 -4.07 -22.49
CA PRO A 94 5.16 -3.28 -23.63
C PRO A 94 4.15 -3.09 -24.77
N ASN A 95 3.28 -4.09 -25.01
CA ASN A 95 2.19 -4.00 -25.99
C ASN A 95 1.01 -3.14 -25.55
N GLY A 96 0.98 -2.68 -24.29
CA GLY A 96 -0.08 -1.88 -23.71
C GLY A 96 -1.14 -2.66 -22.92
N ASP A 97 -1.08 -3.99 -22.91
CA ASP A 97 -1.94 -4.79 -22.03
C ASP A 97 -1.65 -4.46 -20.57
N VAL A 98 -2.68 -4.50 -19.72
CA VAL A 98 -2.56 -4.23 -18.27
C VAL A 98 -2.82 -5.52 -17.51
N LEU A 99 -1.85 -5.94 -16.72
CA LEU A 99 -2.00 -7.02 -15.75
C LEU A 99 -2.47 -6.45 -14.41
N VAL A 100 -3.48 -7.08 -13.83
CA VAL A 100 -4.08 -6.71 -12.54
C VAL A 100 -3.93 -7.89 -11.57
N ALA A 101 -3.18 -7.71 -10.50
CA ALA A 101 -3.15 -8.70 -9.41
C ALA A 101 -4.42 -8.56 -8.57
N GLU A 102 -5.24 -9.60 -8.56
CA GLU A 102 -6.44 -9.70 -7.74
C GLU A 102 -6.16 -10.62 -6.55
N SER A 103 -6.01 -10.03 -5.36
CA SER A 103 -5.58 -10.76 -4.16
C SER A 103 -5.99 -10.09 -2.86
N ASP A 104 -6.12 -10.90 -1.83
CA ASP A 104 -6.19 -10.49 -0.42
C ASP A 104 -5.16 -11.29 0.39
N GLY A 105 -5.00 -10.95 1.68
CA GLY A 105 -4.03 -11.62 2.55
C GLY A 105 -4.27 -13.12 2.66
N PRO A 106 -3.20 -13.92 2.75
CA PRO A 106 -3.34 -15.35 3.02
C PRO A 106 -3.95 -15.57 4.40
N PRO A 107 -4.54 -16.75 4.68
CA PRO A 107 -5.00 -17.10 6.02
C PRO A 107 -3.88 -16.95 7.05
N ARG A 108 -4.16 -16.27 8.17
CA ARG A 108 -3.22 -15.99 9.26
C ARG A 108 -3.76 -16.52 10.58
N PRO A 109 -3.74 -17.85 10.81
CA PRO A 109 -4.38 -18.47 11.97
C PRO A 109 -3.74 -18.05 13.30
N GLU A 110 -2.47 -17.70 13.31
CA GLU A 110 -1.77 -17.27 14.53
C GLU A 110 -2.20 -15.86 14.99
N GLU A 111 -2.47 -14.95 14.06
CA GLU A 111 -2.93 -13.58 14.37
C GLU A 111 -4.39 -13.53 14.85
N GLY A 112 -5.18 -14.57 14.54
CA GLY A 112 -6.61 -14.64 14.86
C GLY A 112 -6.95 -15.25 16.24
N LYS A 113 -5.95 -15.61 17.04
CA LYS A 113 -6.17 -16.32 18.31
C LYS A 113 -6.60 -15.38 19.45
N GLY A 114 -7.51 -15.85 20.28
CA GLY A 114 -8.01 -15.15 21.47
C GLY A 114 -8.92 -13.95 21.15
N VAL A 115 -9.35 -13.26 22.20
CA VAL A 115 -10.27 -12.11 22.09
C VAL A 115 -9.68 -10.98 21.25
N LYS A 116 -8.39 -10.67 21.41
CA LYS A 116 -7.69 -9.66 20.62
C LYS A 116 -7.71 -9.98 19.13
N GLY A 117 -7.46 -11.25 18.78
CA GLY A 117 -7.51 -11.70 17.38
C GLY A 117 -8.92 -11.65 16.78
N MET A 118 -9.95 -11.97 17.56
CA MET A 118 -11.35 -11.84 17.11
C MET A 118 -11.72 -10.39 16.81
N ILE A 119 -11.34 -9.46 17.69
CA ILE A 119 -11.55 -8.01 17.47
C ILE A 119 -10.81 -7.57 16.22
N TYR A 120 -9.54 -7.92 16.07
CA TYR A 120 -8.72 -7.58 14.91
C TYR A 120 -9.35 -8.07 13.59
N GLN A 121 -9.83 -9.33 13.55
CA GLN A 121 -10.53 -9.86 12.38
C GLN A 121 -11.85 -9.13 12.08
N ALA A 122 -12.60 -8.73 13.12
CA ALA A 122 -13.82 -7.94 12.93
C ALA A 122 -13.53 -6.57 12.33
N VAL A 123 -12.46 -5.93 12.82
CA VAL A 123 -11.92 -4.66 12.32
C VAL A 123 -11.49 -4.78 10.86
N GLN A 124 -10.72 -5.81 10.51
CA GLN A 124 -10.29 -6.07 9.13
C GLN A 124 -11.47 -6.27 8.18
N ARG A 125 -12.45 -7.10 8.57
CA ARG A 125 -13.66 -7.31 7.75
C ARG A 125 -14.43 -6.01 7.54
N ARG A 126 -14.53 -5.16 8.56
CA ARG A 126 -15.17 -3.84 8.42
C ARG A 126 -14.42 -2.96 7.45
N ALA A 127 -13.09 -3.04 7.41
CA ALA A 127 -12.23 -2.32 6.47
C ALA A 127 -12.26 -2.87 5.02
N GLY A 128 -12.94 -4.00 4.78
CA GLY A 128 -13.03 -4.65 3.47
C GLY A 128 -11.91 -5.64 3.15
N SER A 129 -11.07 -5.99 4.14
CA SER A 129 -10.04 -7.02 4.01
C SER A 129 -10.43 -8.32 4.72
N GLY A 130 -9.66 -9.40 4.53
CA GLY A 130 -9.97 -10.72 5.07
C GLY A 130 -11.03 -11.47 4.26
N THR A 131 -11.23 -11.10 3.01
CA THR A 131 -12.00 -11.86 2.04
C THR A 131 -11.14 -12.97 1.43
N PRO A 132 -11.74 -14.06 0.91
CA PRO A 132 -10.95 -15.05 0.19
C PRO A 132 -10.19 -14.43 -0.97
N SER A 133 -8.86 -14.61 -1.02
CA SER A 133 -8.03 -14.11 -2.10
C SER A 133 -8.41 -14.77 -3.43
N ALA A 134 -8.56 -13.98 -4.50
CA ALA A 134 -8.83 -14.50 -5.84
C ALA A 134 -7.60 -15.25 -6.41
N ASN A 135 -6.41 -14.96 -5.90
CA ASN A 135 -5.17 -15.67 -6.23
C ASN A 135 -4.89 -15.77 -7.74
N ARG A 136 -5.15 -14.66 -8.46
CA ARG A 136 -4.99 -14.60 -9.91
C ARG A 136 -4.42 -13.27 -10.38
N ILE A 137 -3.98 -13.28 -11.61
CA ILE A 137 -3.68 -12.07 -12.39
C ILE A 137 -4.65 -12.02 -13.58
N THR A 138 -5.35 -10.91 -13.70
CA THR A 138 -6.27 -10.63 -14.83
C THR A 138 -5.56 -9.73 -15.84
N LEU A 139 -5.68 -10.07 -17.13
CA LEU A 139 -5.24 -9.24 -18.23
C LEU A 139 -6.41 -8.39 -18.74
N LEU A 140 -6.13 -7.11 -18.93
CA LEU A 140 -7.00 -6.15 -19.59
C LEU A 140 -6.30 -5.68 -20.85
N ARG A 141 -6.88 -5.95 -22.03
CA ARG A 141 -6.43 -5.43 -23.32
C ARG A 141 -7.30 -4.26 -23.72
N MET A 142 -6.67 -3.18 -24.13
CA MET A 142 -7.36 -1.95 -24.51
C MET A 142 -7.21 -1.66 -26.00
N ASP A 143 -8.22 -0.97 -26.56
CA ASP A 143 -8.10 -0.29 -27.85
C ASP A 143 -7.34 1.05 -27.71
N GLU A 144 -7.11 1.72 -28.85
CA GLU A 144 -6.44 3.02 -28.89
C GLU A 144 -7.22 4.13 -28.15
N ALA A 145 -8.53 3.98 -28.00
CA ALA A 145 -9.37 4.91 -27.24
C ALA A 145 -9.29 4.67 -25.72
N GLY A 146 -8.66 3.56 -25.31
CA GLY A 146 -8.52 3.16 -23.91
C GLY A 146 -9.71 2.40 -23.35
N ASN A 147 -10.56 1.81 -24.21
CA ASN A 147 -11.63 0.92 -23.79
C ASN A 147 -11.11 -0.51 -23.69
N VAL A 148 -11.55 -1.24 -22.67
CA VAL A 148 -11.21 -2.66 -22.52
C VAL A 148 -11.98 -3.47 -23.55
N THR A 149 -11.25 -4.09 -24.48
CA THR A 149 -11.79 -4.96 -25.53
C THR A 149 -11.72 -6.43 -25.17
N GLN A 150 -10.82 -6.80 -24.26
CA GLN A 150 -10.66 -8.17 -23.79
C GLN A 150 -10.28 -8.18 -22.31
N ARG A 151 -10.90 -9.08 -21.56
CA ARG A 151 -10.56 -9.38 -20.15
C ARG A 151 -10.45 -10.88 -19.99
N THR A 152 -9.29 -11.36 -19.55
CA THR A 152 -9.02 -12.79 -19.33
C THR A 152 -8.33 -13.03 -18.01
N GLU A 153 -8.46 -14.23 -17.46
CA GLU A 153 -7.66 -14.73 -16.37
C GLU A 153 -6.29 -15.16 -16.91
N PHE A 154 -5.28 -14.30 -16.71
CA PHE A 154 -3.95 -14.47 -17.32
C PHE A 154 -3.10 -15.50 -16.58
N LEU A 155 -3.15 -15.50 -15.25
CA LEU A 155 -2.54 -16.48 -14.35
C LEU A 155 -3.50 -16.78 -13.20
N LYS A 156 -3.55 -18.02 -12.75
CA LYS A 156 -4.39 -18.50 -11.66
C LYS A 156 -3.64 -19.43 -10.71
N GLY A 157 -4.25 -19.72 -9.57
CA GLY A 157 -3.68 -20.64 -8.58
C GLY A 157 -2.41 -20.09 -7.92
N LEU A 158 -2.30 -18.75 -7.80
CA LEU A 158 -1.20 -18.07 -7.15
C LEU A 158 -1.40 -18.05 -5.64
N ASN A 159 -0.41 -17.55 -4.88
CA ASN A 159 -0.50 -17.40 -3.44
C ASN A 159 -0.46 -15.92 -3.06
N SER A 160 -1.62 -15.28 -2.98
CA SER A 160 -1.78 -13.84 -2.69
C SER A 160 -0.77 -12.98 -3.49
N PRO A 161 -0.86 -13.00 -4.85
CA PRO A 161 0.07 -12.28 -5.72
C PRO A 161 -0.06 -10.78 -5.53
N PHE A 162 1.06 -10.05 -5.67
CA PHE A 162 1.07 -8.61 -5.58
C PHE A 162 1.91 -7.98 -6.70
N GLY A 163 3.23 -7.80 -6.51
CA GLY A 163 4.09 -7.17 -7.49
C GLY A 163 4.39 -8.04 -8.72
N MET A 164 4.64 -7.38 -9.84
CA MET A 164 4.96 -8.03 -11.12
C MET A 164 6.07 -7.29 -11.85
N ALA A 165 7.06 -8.01 -12.36
CA ALA A 165 8.12 -7.48 -13.21
C ALA A 165 8.24 -8.33 -14.48
N LEU A 166 8.42 -7.67 -15.63
CA LEU A 166 8.71 -8.33 -16.90
C LEU A 166 10.15 -8.01 -17.28
N VAL A 167 10.96 -9.03 -17.51
CA VAL A 167 12.32 -8.91 -18.03
C VAL A 167 12.47 -9.88 -19.20
N ASP A 168 12.78 -9.37 -20.35
CA ASP A 168 12.87 -10.14 -21.59
C ASP A 168 11.57 -10.93 -21.85
N LYS A 169 11.65 -12.25 -21.78
CA LYS A 169 10.53 -13.18 -21.97
C LYS A 169 10.09 -13.86 -20.67
N ASP A 170 10.48 -13.32 -19.52
CA ASP A 170 10.15 -13.86 -18.21
C ASP A 170 9.28 -12.86 -17.44
N LEU A 171 8.08 -13.29 -17.06
CA LEU A 171 7.23 -12.58 -16.12
C LEU A 171 7.51 -13.09 -14.70
N TYR A 172 7.94 -12.20 -13.83
CA TYR A 172 8.14 -12.45 -12.42
C TYR A 172 6.94 -11.97 -11.63
N VAL A 173 6.39 -12.83 -10.78
CA VAL A 173 5.26 -12.53 -9.90
C VAL A 173 5.70 -12.74 -8.47
N ALA A 174 5.60 -11.71 -7.65
CA ALA A 174 5.80 -11.84 -6.21
C ALA A 174 4.50 -12.32 -5.56
N ASN A 175 4.49 -13.57 -5.14
CA ASN A 175 3.54 -14.12 -4.20
C ASN A 175 3.92 -13.68 -2.78
N THR A 176 3.04 -13.94 -1.79
CA THR A 176 3.30 -13.59 -0.40
C THR A 176 4.53 -14.26 0.21
N ASP A 177 5.02 -15.35 -0.39
CA ASP A 177 6.08 -16.25 0.12
C ASP A 177 7.20 -16.56 -0.88
N ALA A 178 7.06 -16.14 -2.14
CA ALA A 178 8.06 -16.47 -3.17
C ALA A 178 7.98 -15.53 -4.37
N ILE A 179 9.07 -15.39 -5.09
CA ILE A 179 9.09 -14.88 -6.47
C ILE A 179 8.98 -16.06 -7.41
N MET A 180 7.92 -16.07 -8.22
CA MET A 180 7.68 -17.08 -9.26
C MET A 180 8.03 -16.51 -10.63
N ARG A 181 8.66 -17.31 -11.50
CA ARG A 181 8.98 -16.98 -12.89
C ARG A 181 8.07 -17.76 -13.83
N TYR A 182 7.49 -17.07 -14.79
CA TYR A 182 6.63 -17.62 -15.84
C TYR A 182 7.13 -17.21 -17.21
N PRO A 183 7.09 -18.10 -18.24
CA PRO A 183 7.41 -17.75 -19.61
C PRO A 183 6.34 -16.77 -20.16
N TYR A 184 6.77 -15.62 -20.66
CA TYR A 184 5.89 -14.63 -21.26
C TYR A 184 6.04 -14.60 -22.78
N ARG A 185 4.90 -14.54 -23.47
CA ARG A 185 4.82 -14.30 -24.92
C ARG A 185 3.96 -13.07 -25.17
N GLU A 186 4.49 -12.12 -25.92
CA GLU A 186 3.74 -10.92 -26.28
C GLU A 186 2.43 -11.29 -26.99
N GLY A 187 1.34 -10.63 -26.59
CA GLY A 187 0.00 -10.87 -27.13
C GLY A 187 -0.71 -12.10 -26.58
N ALA A 188 -0.05 -12.92 -25.73
CA ALA A 188 -0.72 -14.01 -25.02
C ALA A 188 -1.85 -13.47 -24.15
N THR A 189 -2.92 -14.24 -24.01
CA THR A 189 -4.09 -13.91 -23.19
C THR A 189 -4.17 -14.75 -21.91
N GLU A 190 -3.33 -15.78 -21.82
CA GLU A 190 -3.15 -16.65 -20.65
C GLU A 190 -1.74 -17.25 -20.65
N ILE A 191 -1.25 -17.66 -19.49
CA ILE A 191 -0.08 -18.51 -19.31
C ILE A 191 -0.56 -19.80 -18.66
N THR A 192 -0.41 -20.91 -19.37
CA THR A 192 -0.79 -22.26 -18.89
C THR A 192 0.40 -23.04 -18.37
N GLU A 193 1.60 -22.66 -18.75
CA GLU A 193 2.83 -23.29 -18.28
C GLU A 193 3.01 -23.07 -16.76
N PRO A 194 3.46 -24.10 -16.02
CA PRO A 194 3.68 -23.96 -14.60
C PRO A 194 4.80 -22.97 -14.30
N GLY A 195 4.59 -22.14 -13.28
CA GLY A 195 5.64 -21.24 -12.79
C GLY A 195 6.77 -21.99 -12.11
N VAL A 196 7.97 -21.45 -12.26
CA VAL A 196 9.18 -21.92 -11.58
C VAL A 196 9.51 -20.96 -10.43
N LYS A 197 9.67 -21.49 -9.22
CA LYS A 197 10.10 -20.67 -8.09
C LYS A 197 11.56 -20.22 -8.32
N LEU A 198 11.75 -18.89 -8.33
CA LEU A 198 13.07 -18.28 -8.41
C LEU A 198 13.71 -18.12 -7.03
N ALA A 199 12.96 -17.56 -6.08
CA ALA A 199 13.45 -17.30 -4.73
C ALA A 199 12.33 -17.39 -3.71
N ASP A 200 12.66 -17.79 -2.48
CA ASP A 200 11.75 -17.68 -1.35
C ASP A 200 11.72 -16.24 -0.84
N LEU A 201 10.55 -15.80 -0.39
CA LEU A 201 10.35 -14.55 0.34
C LEU A 201 9.82 -14.84 1.73
N PRO A 202 10.15 -14.02 2.75
CA PRO A 202 9.62 -14.20 4.09
C PRO A 202 8.08 -14.22 4.10
N GLY A 203 7.52 -15.40 4.30
CA GLY A 203 6.09 -15.71 4.46
C GLY A 203 5.84 -16.31 5.84
N GLY A 204 5.06 -17.39 5.90
CA GLY A 204 4.83 -18.21 7.09
C GLY A 204 3.57 -17.83 7.88
N PRO A 205 3.37 -18.46 9.06
CA PRO A 205 2.14 -18.33 9.84
C PRO A 205 1.95 -16.94 10.46
N LEU A 206 3.04 -16.24 10.71
CA LEU A 206 3.06 -14.82 11.05
C LEU A 206 3.51 -14.05 9.81
N ASN A 207 2.64 -13.31 9.19
CA ASN A 207 2.92 -12.55 7.97
C ASN A 207 2.04 -11.29 7.92
N HIS A 208 2.21 -10.44 8.93
CA HIS A 208 1.37 -9.26 9.15
C HIS A 208 1.31 -8.36 7.91
N HIS A 209 2.46 -7.98 7.38
CA HIS A 209 2.56 -7.29 6.10
C HIS A 209 2.86 -8.32 5.00
N TRP A 210 1.79 -8.89 4.45
CA TRP A 210 1.86 -10.01 3.52
C TRP A 210 2.21 -9.60 2.07
N THR A 211 2.00 -8.36 1.71
CA THR A 211 2.26 -7.85 0.35
C THR A 211 3.75 -7.86 0.03
N LYS A 212 4.09 -8.26 -1.18
CA LYS A 212 5.46 -8.30 -1.71
C LYS A 212 5.45 -7.63 -3.09
N ASN A 213 6.02 -6.43 -3.19
CA ASN A 213 6.22 -5.83 -4.50
C ASN A 213 7.51 -6.35 -5.12
N VAL A 214 7.61 -6.35 -6.44
CA VAL A 214 8.83 -6.68 -7.19
C VAL A 214 8.99 -5.79 -8.40
N ILE A 215 10.20 -5.25 -8.57
CA ILE A 215 10.63 -4.55 -9.80
C ILE A 215 12.01 -5.06 -10.22
N ALA A 216 12.34 -4.92 -11.50
CA ALA A 216 13.65 -5.29 -12.02
C ALA A 216 14.61 -4.09 -12.02
N SER A 217 15.92 -4.34 -11.82
CA SER A 217 16.95 -3.35 -12.11
C SER A 217 16.92 -2.95 -13.59
N ARG A 218 17.48 -1.79 -13.92
CA ARG A 218 17.50 -1.27 -15.30
C ARG A 218 18.19 -2.20 -16.30
N ASP A 219 19.23 -2.91 -15.85
CA ASP A 219 19.95 -3.90 -16.64
C ASP A 219 19.30 -5.29 -16.62
N GLY A 220 18.23 -5.48 -15.84
CA GLY A 220 17.52 -6.72 -15.68
C GLY A 220 18.27 -7.81 -14.92
N SER A 221 19.42 -7.53 -14.32
CA SER A 221 20.22 -8.52 -13.59
C SER A 221 19.66 -8.85 -12.20
N LEU A 222 19.02 -7.88 -11.55
CA LEU A 222 18.45 -8.01 -10.21
C LEU A 222 16.94 -7.80 -10.23
N LEU A 223 16.29 -8.43 -9.25
CA LEU A 223 14.92 -8.11 -8.84
C LEU A 223 14.96 -7.52 -7.43
N PHE A 224 14.35 -6.35 -7.24
CA PHE A 224 14.16 -5.76 -5.92
C PHE A 224 12.78 -6.14 -5.40
N ALA A 225 12.74 -6.77 -4.21
CA ALA A 225 11.49 -7.21 -3.57
C ALA A 225 11.30 -6.52 -2.22
N THR A 226 10.11 -5.93 -2.00
CA THR A 226 9.75 -5.37 -0.69
C THR A 226 9.25 -6.46 0.25
N VAL A 227 9.67 -6.40 1.50
CA VAL A 227 9.21 -7.29 2.57
C VAL A 227 8.91 -6.46 3.81
N GLY A 228 7.64 -6.30 4.14
CA GLY A 228 7.22 -5.61 5.36
C GLY A 228 7.51 -6.40 6.62
N SER A 229 7.53 -5.72 7.76
CA SER A 229 7.71 -6.31 9.07
C SER A 229 6.62 -7.33 9.41
N ASN A 230 6.88 -8.18 10.37
CA ASN A 230 5.93 -9.16 10.89
C ASN A 230 5.07 -8.64 12.04
N SER A 231 5.34 -7.42 12.45
CA SER A 231 4.76 -6.79 13.64
C SER A 231 4.75 -5.29 13.52
N ASN A 232 4.10 -4.59 14.45
CA ASN A 232 4.14 -3.12 14.51
C ASN A 232 5.52 -2.61 14.96
N VAL A 233 6.08 -3.21 16.03
CA VAL A 233 7.35 -2.76 16.66
C VAL A 233 8.25 -3.92 17.11
N GLY A 234 8.12 -5.10 16.54
CA GLY A 234 8.89 -6.28 16.94
C GLY A 234 8.28 -7.04 18.14
N GLU A 235 7.01 -6.84 18.44
CA GLU A 235 6.30 -7.45 19.57
C GLU A 235 6.17 -8.99 19.46
N ASN A 236 6.35 -9.55 18.27
CA ASN A 236 6.38 -10.99 18.04
C ASN A 236 7.77 -11.60 18.22
N GLY A 237 8.77 -10.78 18.61
CA GLY A 237 10.18 -11.16 18.72
C GLY A 237 10.98 -10.73 17.49
N LEU A 238 12.18 -10.17 17.73
CA LEU A 238 13.06 -9.69 16.66
C LEU A 238 13.61 -10.83 15.80
N ASP A 239 13.64 -12.06 16.31
CA ASP A 239 13.97 -13.28 15.57
C ASP A 239 12.95 -13.59 14.45
N LYS A 240 11.73 -13.11 14.58
CA LYS A 240 10.68 -13.25 13.56
C LYS A 240 10.77 -12.18 12.45
N GLU A 241 11.67 -11.23 12.59
CA GLU A 241 11.87 -10.13 11.64
C GLU A 241 13.08 -10.33 10.72
N GLU A 242 13.65 -11.54 10.70
CA GLU A 242 14.77 -11.88 9.81
C GLU A 242 14.38 -11.65 8.34
N ASN A 243 15.18 -10.86 7.60
CA ASN A 243 14.94 -10.44 6.21
C ASN A 243 13.61 -9.73 5.98
N ARG A 244 13.02 -9.15 7.03
CA ARG A 244 11.81 -8.33 6.99
C ARG A 244 12.10 -6.86 7.28
N ALA A 245 11.09 -6.01 7.14
CA ALA A 245 11.25 -4.56 7.17
C ALA A 245 12.38 -4.10 6.24
N ALA A 246 12.40 -4.65 5.02
CA ALA A 246 13.55 -4.62 4.14
C ALA A 246 13.14 -4.59 2.66
N ILE A 247 14.09 -4.17 1.83
CA ILE A 247 14.09 -4.44 0.40
C ILE A 247 15.18 -5.48 0.16
N LEU A 248 14.83 -6.57 -0.50
CA LEU A 248 15.77 -7.62 -0.91
C LEU A 248 16.20 -7.40 -2.35
N ALA A 249 17.47 -7.61 -2.64
CA ALA A 249 18.00 -7.77 -4.00
C ALA A 249 18.15 -9.26 -4.28
N VAL A 250 17.48 -9.73 -5.33
CA VAL A 250 17.48 -11.12 -5.77
C VAL A 250 18.17 -11.20 -7.12
N ASP A 251 19.23 -11.98 -7.22
CA ASP A 251 19.91 -12.27 -8.48
C ASP A 251 18.98 -13.05 -9.41
N ARG A 252 18.68 -12.52 -10.59
CA ARG A 252 17.70 -13.09 -11.52
C ARG A 252 18.14 -14.43 -12.10
N ALA A 253 19.43 -14.67 -12.24
CA ALA A 253 19.93 -15.89 -12.82
C ALA A 253 19.96 -17.04 -11.82
N THR A 254 20.30 -16.76 -10.56
CA THR A 254 20.54 -17.79 -9.53
C THR A 254 19.45 -17.87 -8.47
N GLY A 255 18.64 -16.83 -8.29
CA GLY A 255 17.65 -16.73 -7.22
C GLY A 255 18.26 -16.38 -5.84
N VAL A 256 19.56 -16.19 -5.75
CA VAL A 256 20.23 -15.82 -4.49
C VAL A 256 19.77 -14.43 -4.08
N SER A 257 19.27 -14.31 -2.84
CA SER A 257 18.79 -13.06 -2.26
C SER A 257 19.71 -12.52 -1.18
N ARG A 258 19.77 -11.19 -1.07
CA ARG A 258 20.42 -10.47 0.03
C ARG A 258 19.61 -9.26 0.43
N VAL A 259 19.79 -8.79 1.65
CA VAL A 259 19.20 -7.52 2.10
C VAL A 259 19.89 -6.38 1.35
N PHE A 260 19.10 -5.58 0.61
CA PHE A 260 19.56 -4.38 -0.07
C PHE A 260 19.49 -3.16 0.86
N ALA A 261 18.37 -2.99 1.56
CA ALA A 261 18.17 -1.97 2.58
C ALA A 261 17.26 -2.51 3.68
N SER A 262 17.41 -2.00 4.91
CA SER A 262 16.68 -2.48 6.08
C SER A 262 16.13 -1.34 6.95
N GLY A 263 15.30 -1.67 7.93
CA GLY A 263 14.68 -0.70 8.81
C GLY A 263 13.53 0.08 8.17
N LEU A 264 13.01 -0.41 7.07
CA LEU A 264 11.85 0.09 6.35
C LEU A 264 10.63 -0.71 6.83
N ARG A 265 9.87 -0.21 7.81
CA ARG A 265 8.83 -1.02 8.49
C ARG A 265 7.93 -1.80 7.52
N ASN A 266 7.30 -1.12 6.58
CA ASN A 266 6.48 -1.77 5.55
C ASN A 266 6.66 -1.04 4.20
N PRO A 267 7.77 -1.33 3.48
CA PRO A 267 7.96 -0.79 2.14
C PRO A 267 7.01 -1.47 1.16
N ASN A 268 6.46 -0.70 0.21
CA ASN A 268 5.50 -1.21 -0.78
C ASN A 268 5.87 -0.79 -2.20
N GLY A 269 5.30 0.29 -2.70
CA GLY A 269 5.55 0.80 -4.03
C GLY A 269 7.02 1.14 -4.22
N MET A 270 7.59 0.69 -5.34
CA MET A 270 8.96 1.02 -5.75
C MET A 270 8.96 1.45 -7.21
N ASP A 271 9.80 2.43 -7.52
CA ASP A 271 10.13 2.79 -8.90
C ASP A 271 11.49 3.49 -8.93
N PHE A 272 12.09 3.57 -10.13
CA PHE A 272 13.34 4.28 -10.34
C PHE A 272 13.08 5.72 -10.77
N GLU A 273 13.65 6.67 -10.04
CA GLU A 273 13.61 8.07 -10.44
C GLU A 273 14.28 8.21 -11.83
N PRO A 274 13.59 8.83 -12.81
CA PRO A 274 14.01 8.76 -14.21
C PRO A 274 15.37 9.42 -14.52
N GLN A 275 15.70 10.52 -13.83
CA GLN A 275 16.91 11.31 -14.11
C GLN A 275 18.16 10.71 -13.47
N THR A 276 18.06 10.36 -12.19
CA THR A 276 19.20 9.89 -11.40
C THR A 276 19.37 8.37 -11.41
N GLY A 277 18.28 7.65 -11.71
CA GLY A 277 18.26 6.20 -11.58
C GLY A 277 18.19 5.68 -10.15
N ALA A 278 17.99 6.55 -9.17
CA ALA A 278 17.83 6.15 -7.79
C ALA A 278 16.55 5.33 -7.60
N LEU A 279 16.64 4.24 -6.84
CA LEU A 279 15.47 3.48 -6.39
C LEU A 279 14.74 4.29 -5.32
N TRP A 280 13.42 4.46 -5.49
CA TRP A 280 12.53 5.07 -4.50
C TRP A 280 11.49 4.08 -4.02
N THR A 281 11.03 4.26 -2.78
CA THR A 281 9.96 3.47 -2.19
C THR A 281 9.07 4.33 -1.30
N VAL A 282 7.81 3.91 -1.15
CA VAL A 282 6.91 4.38 -0.08
C VAL A 282 6.94 3.39 1.07
N VAL A 283 6.83 3.90 2.30
CA VAL A 283 6.87 3.10 3.53
C VAL A 283 5.72 3.49 4.44
N ASN A 284 4.96 2.49 4.88
CA ASN A 284 4.01 2.69 5.96
C ASN A 284 4.73 2.54 7.30
N GLU A 285 4.72 3.61 8.07
CA GLU A 285 5.38 3.70 9.37
C GLU A 285 4.57 3.04 10.49
N ARG A 286 5.15 3.03 11.69
CA ARG A 286 4.56 2.35 12.84
C ARG A 286 3.33 3.07 13.40
N ASP A 287 2.46 2.28 13.98
CA ASP A 287 1.22 2.72 14.60
C ASP A 287 1.37 2.93 16.13
N GLU A 288 0.32 3.44 16.78
CA GLU A 288 0.16 3.53 18.24
C GLU A 288 1.11 4.53 18.91
N LEU A 289 1.41 5.66 18.24
CA LEU A 289 2.07 6.84 18.82
C LEU A 289 1.17 8.08 18.83
N GLY A 290 -0.12 7.88 18.57
CA GLY A 290 -1.13 8.93 18.44
C GLY A 290 -1.52 9.22 17.00
N SER A 291 -2.55 10.04 16.81
CA SER A 291 -3.10 10.38 15.50
C SER A 291 -2.17 11.27 14.66
N ASP A 292 -1.27 12.01 15.30
CA ASP A 292 -0.33 12.92 14.64
C ASP A 292 1.08 12.32 14.46
N LEU A 293 1.27 11.01 14.76
CA LEU A 293 2.50 10.24 14.58
C LEU A 293 2.20 8.78 14.18
N VAL A 294 2.95 8.18 13.28
CA VAL A 294 4.14 8.64 12.54
C VAL A 294 3.70 8.90 11.09
N PRO A 295 4.26 9.92 10.41
CA PRO A 295 3.95 10.07 8.99
C PRO A 295 4.53 8.90 8.19
N ASP A 296 3.72 8.37 7.27
CA ASP A 296 4.23 7.57 6.17
C ASP A 296 5.16 8.42 5.31
N TYR A 297 6.07 7.79 4.58
CA TYR A 297 7.05 8.54 3.82
C TYR A 297 7.39 7.88 2.48
N MET A 298 7.99 8.65 1.60
CA MET A 298 8.76 8.15 0.47
C MET A 298 10.23 8.52 0.65
N THR A 299 11.12 7.66 0.17
CA THR A 299 12.56 7.88 0.29
C THR A 299 13.35 7.22 -0.84
N SER A 300 14.48 7.82 -1.19
CA SER A 300 15.49 7.17 -2.00
C SER A 300 16.18 6.06 -1.22
N VAL A 301 16.30 4.89 -1.83
CA VAL A 301 16.84 3.70 -1.16
C VAL A 301 18.31 3.53 -1.46
N LYS A 302 19.12 3.51 -0.41
CA LYS A 302 20.58 3.31 -0.51
C LYS A 302 20.93 1.87 -0.20
N GLU A 303 21.81 1.28 -1.00
CA GLU A 303 22.36 -0.05 -0.72
C GLU A 303 23.10 -0.05 0.62
N GLY A 304 22.80 -1.05 1.48
CA GLY A 304 23.30 -1.12 2.85
C GLY A 304 22.65 -0.12 3.82
N GLY A 305 21.68 0.70 3.35
CA GLY A 305 21.00 1.71 4.16
C GLY A 305 20.13 1.08 5.26
N PHE A 306 20.09 1.76 6.41
CA PHE A 306 19.20 1.43 7.53
C PHE A 306 18.29 2.63 7.83
N TYR A 307 16.96 2.42 7.91
CA TYR A 307 15.94 3.47 7.99
C TYR A 307 15.23 3.55 9.35
N GLY A 308 15.74 2.84 10.36
CA GLY A 308 15.39 3.03 11.78
C GLY A 308 14.59 1.90 12.41
N TRP A 309 13.54 1.38 11.76
CA TRP A 309 12.70 0.34 12.35
C TRP A 309 13.51 -0.93 12.73
N PRO A 310 13.29 -1.56 13.90
CA PRO A 310 12.31 -1.23 14.93
C PRO A 310 12.83 -0.26 16.02
N PHE A 311 14.08 0.17 15.98
CA PHE A 311 14.75 0.90 17.07
C PHE A 311 14.43 2.40 17.08
N SER A 312 14.03 2.94 15.95
CA SER A 312 13.61 4.32 15.78
C SER A 312 12.55 4.43 14.67
N TYR A 313 11.84 5.53 14.65
CA TYR A 313 10.88 5.88 13.60
C TYR A 313 11.29 7.20 12.96
N TYR A 314 10.88 7.40 11.70
CA TYR A 314 11.19 8.57 10.89
C TYR A 314 12.64 9.05 11.06
N GLY A 315 13.59 8.17 10.80
CA GLY A 315 15.01 8.39 11.03
C GLY A 315 15.42 8.08 12.47
N GLN A 316 15.89 9.09 13.23
CA GLN A 316 16.56 8.88 14.51
C GLN A 316 15.68 9.11 15.75
N HIS A 317 14.35 9.19 15.62
CA HIS A 317 13.44 9.30 16.76
C HIS A 317 13.31 7.93 17.45
N VAL A 318 13.87 7.81 18.66
CA VAL A 318 13.95 6.54 19.42
C VAL A 318 12.57 5.97 19.68
N ASP A 319 12.35 4.69 19.35
CA ASP A 319 11.18 3.96 19.80
C ASP A 319 11.44 3.34 21.17
N ALA A 320 10.72 3.82 22.18
CA ALA A 320 10.89 3.40 23.57
C ALA A 320 10.27 2.02 23.88
N ARG A 321 9.59 1.37 22.91
CA ARG A 321 8.95 0.06 23.13
C ARG A 321 9.84 -1.14 22.80
N VAL A 322 11.01 -0.89 22.20
CA VAL A 322 12.01 -1.93 21.91
C VAL A 322 13.26 -1.72 22.76
N PRO A 323 14.06 -2.77 22.97
CA PRO A 323 15.37 -2.62 23.64
C PRO A 323 16.24 -1.58 22.93
N ALA A 324 16.83 -0.67 23.70
CA ALA A 324 17.64 0.40 23.15
C ALA A 324 18.84 -0.13 22.33
N LYS A 325 19.03 0.45 21.15
CA LYS A 325 20.15 0.20 20.23
C LYS A 325 20.70 1.53 19.70
N PRO A 326 21.40 2.33 20.54
CA PRO A 326 21.85 3.68 20.16
C PRO A 326 22.68 3.69 18.88
N ASP A 327 23.55 2.68 18.69
CA ASP A 327 24.40 2.56 17.50
C ASP A 327 23.59 2.36 16.21
N MET A 328 22.46 1.69 16.30
CA MET A 328 21.54 1.51 15.16
C MET A 328 20.75 2.78 14.92
N VAL A 329 20.25 3.43 15.96
CA VAL A 329 19.54 4.71 15.84
C VAL A 329 20.43 5.77 15.19
N ALA A 330 21.70 5.85 15.61
CA ALA A 330 22.66 6.80 15.04
C ALA A 330 22.94 6.58 13.52
N LYS A 331 22.75 5.35 13.03
CA LYS A 331 22.91 5.00 11.60
C LYS A 331 21.63 5.20 10.79
N ALA A 332 20.48 5.43 11.45
CA ALA A 332 19.21 5.53 10.76
C ALA A 332 19.18 6.74 9.82
N ILE A 333 18.86 6.46 8.56
CA ILE A 333 18.70 7.47 7.51
C ILE A 333 17.34 8.13 7.70
N VAL A 334 17.34 9.47 7.71
CA VAL A 334 16.10 10.25 7.72
C VAL A 334 15.44 10.15 6.35
N PRO A 335 14.13 9.85 6.25
CA PRO A 335 13.42 9.81 4.99
C PRO A 335 13.42 11.14 4.25
N ASP A 336 13.38 11.09 2.91
CA ASP A 336 13.47 12.29 2.07
C ASP A 336 12.18 13.14 2.12
N TYR A 337 10.99 12.51 2.29
CA TYR A 337 9.71 13.23 2.19
C TYR A 337 8.57 12.50 2.91
N ALA A 338 7.91 13.18 3.82
CA ALA A 338 6.72 12.68 4.53
C ALA A 338 5.45 12.83 3.68
N LEU A 339 4.57 11.83 3.77
CA LEU A 339 3.34 11.72 2.97
C LEU A 339 2.05 11.96 3.76
N GLY A 340 2.17 12.28 5.05
CA GLY A 340 1.06 12.43 5.99
C GLY A 340 0.95 11.26 6.97
N ASN A 341 0.34 11.54 8.13
CA ASN A 341 0.23 10.57 9.22
C ASN A 341 -0.79 9.47 8.87
N HIS A 342 -0.36 8.21 8.97
CA HIS A 342 -1.20 7.02 8.81
C HIS A 342 -1.96 6.92 7.47
N THR A 343 -1.41 7.47 6.39
CA THR A 343 -2.09 7.50 5.08
C THR A 343 -2.15 6.16 4.38
N ALA A 344 -1.38 5.18 4.84
CA ALA A 344 -1.19 3.87 4.22
C ALA A 344 -0.82 4.02 2.73
N SER A 345 0.26 4.77 2.46
CA SER A 345 0.80 4.97 1.11
C SER A 345 1.35 3.66 0.56
N LEU A 346 0.77 3.14 -0.54
CA LEU A 346 1.09 1.82 -1.09
C LEU A 346 1.67 1.89 -2.50
N GLY A 347 0.95 2.44 -3.47
CA GLY A 347 1.41 2.55 -4.86
C GLY A 347 2.37 3.72 -5.05
N LEU A 348 3.37 3.55 -5.93
CA LEU A 348 4.28 4.62 -6.35
C LEU A 348 4.64 4.41 -7.82
N VAL A 349 4.53 5.45 -8.64
CA VAL A 349 5.01 5.45 -10.02
C VAL A 349 5.48 6.84 -10.44
N PHE A 350 6.70 6.94 -10.99
CA PHE A 350 7.18 8.17 -11.62
C PHE A 350 6.49 8.40 -12.95
N TYR A 351 6.02 9.64 -13.17
CA TYR A 351 5.32 10.01 -14.39
C TYR A 351 6.29 10.56 -15.43
N THR A 352 6.52 9.79 -16.47
CA THR A 352 7.45 10.13 -17.57
C THR A 352 6.72 10.43 -18.89
N ALA A 353 5.38 10.32 -18.92
CA ALA A 353 4.59 10.61 -20.10
C ALA A 353 4.18 12.10 -20.20
N ASP A 354 3.64 12.48 -21.36
CA ASP A 354 3.26 13.87 -21.67
C ASP A 354 1.74 14.09 -21.78
N LEU A 355 0.92 13.06 -21.53
CA LEU A 355 -0.52 13.16 -21.70
C LEU A 355 -1.17 14.13 -20.69
N LEU A 356 -0.82 14.02 -19.40
CA LEU A 356 -1.42 14.87 -18.37
C LEU A 356 -0.92 16.32 -18.46
N PRO A 357 -1.73 17.30 -17.99
CA PRO A 357 -1.31 18.70 -18.00
C PRO A 357 -0.11 18.97 -17.08
N GLN A 358 0.57 20.09 -17.30
CA GLN A 358 1.85 20.46 -16.66
C GLN A 358 1.92 20.30 -15.14
N PRO A 359 0.94 20.63 -14.31
CA PRO A 359 1.05 20.43 -12.87
C PRO A 359 1.28 18.97 -12.45
N TYR A 360 1.07 18.01 -13.34
CA TYR A 360 1.17 16.57 -13.07
C TYR A 360 2.30 15.89 -13.87
N ARG A 361 3.28 16.66 -14.36
CA ARG A 361 4.46 16.14 -15.06
C ARG A 361 5.71 16.30 -14.21
N GLY A 362 6.70 15.42 -14.42
CA GLY A 362 7.98 15.50 -13.70
C GLY A 362 7.82 15.29 -12.20
N GLY A 363 7.18 14.22 -11.81
CA GLY A 363 6.97 13.86 -10.41
C GLY A 363 6.44 12.44 -10.25
N VAL A 364 5.89 12.14 -9.09
CA VAL A 364 5.47 10.79 -8.71
C VAL A 364 4.02 10.77 -8.27
N PHE A 365 3.24 9.80 -8.78
CA PHE A 365 1.90 9.49 -8.28
C PHE A 365 1.97 8.45 -7.18
N ILE A 366 1.18 8.63 -6.13
CA ILE A 366 1.13 7.75 -4.96
C ILE A 366 -0.32 7.45 -4.62
N GLY A 367 -0.64 6.15 -4.51
CA GLY A 367 -1.92 5.67 -4.00
C GLY A 367 -1.88 5.56 -2.48
N GLN A 368 -2.78 6.27 -1.80
CA GLN A 368 -2.95 6.25 -0.35
C GLN A 368 -4.21 5.45 0.02
N HIS A 369 -4.02 4.29 0.63
CA HIS A 369 -5.09 3.35 0.96
C HIS A 369 -6.01 3.84 2.08
N GLY A 370 -5.50 4.72 2.92
CA GLY A 370 -6.22 5.35 4.01
C GLY A 370 -6.02 4.72 5.37
N SER A 371 -6.15 5.56 6.40
CA SER A 371 -5.91 5.21 7.79
C SER A 371 -6.93 4.22 8.36
N TRP A 372 -6.52 3.52 9.41
CA TRP A 372 -7.39 2.70 10.26
C TRP A 372 -7.27 3.09 11.75
N ASN A 373 -6.28 3.89 12.09
CA ASN A 373 -5.87 4.24 13.46
C ASN A 373 -5.61 5.74 13.64
N ARG A 374 -6.26 6.58 12.87
CA ARG A 374 -6.20 8.04 12.96
C ARG A 374 -7.60 8.64 12.96
N GLN A 375 -7.84 9.60 13.82
CA GLN A 375 -9.06 10.39 13.87
C GLN A 375 -8.73 11.88 13.78
N PRO A 376 -9.30 12.62 12.80
CA PRO A 376 -10.11 12.11 11.67
C PRO A 376 -9.29 11.25 10.69
N LEU A 377 -9.97 10.50 9.83
CA LEU A 377 -9.37 9.68 8.77
C LEU A 377 -8.40 10.50 7.90
N SER A 378 -7.36 9.84 7.39
CA SER A 378 -6.37 10.41 6.47
C SER A 378 -6.08 9.48 5.30
N GLY A 379 -5.51 10.01 4.22
CA GLY A 379 -5.31 9.25 2.98
C GLY A 379 -6.61 9.08 2.20
N TYR A 380 -6.93 7.85 1.72
CA TYR A 380 -8.08 7.55 0.85
C TYR A 380 -8.10 8.40 -0.41
N LYS A 381 -6.95 8.57 -1.04
CA LYS A 381 -6.78 9.44 -2.21
C LYS A 381 -5.57 9.02 -3.05
N VAL A 382 -5.47 9.58 -4.22
CA VAL A 382 -4.23 9.55 -5.01
C VAL A 382 -3.64 10.95 -4.96
N ILE A 383 -2.36 11.03 -4.64
CA ILE A 383 -1.62 12.29 -4.59
C ILE A 383 -0.52 12.30 -5.65
N PHE A 384 -0.07 13.50 -5.98
CA PHE A 384 1.12 13.75 -6.79
C PHE A 384 2.12 14.57 -5.99
N VAL A 385 3.39 14.18 -6.06
CA VAL A 385 4.51 14.97 -5.51
C VAL A 385 5.40 15.41 -6.67
N PRO A 386 5.58 16.73 -6.88
CA PRO A 386 6.46 17.23 -7.93
C PRO A 386 7.92 16.95 -7.60
N PHE A 387 8.71 16.70 -8.64
CA PHE A 387 10.15 16.48 -8.55
C PHE A 387 10.90 17.51 -9.44
N ALA A 388 12.07 17.90 -8.97
CA ALA A 388 13.05 18.64 -9.75
C ALA A 388 14.45 18.14 -9.35
N ASP A 389 15.33 17.99 -10.32
CA ASP A 389 16.71 17.52 -10.11
C ASP A 389 16.78 16.21 -9.32
N GLY A 390 15.85 15.28 -9.61
CA GLY A 390 15.77 13.97 -8.96
C GLY A 390 15.30 13.97 -7.50
N ARG A 391 14.69 15.08 -7.02
CA ARG A 391 14.22 15.24 -5.64
C ARG A 391 12.82 15.84 -5.57
N PRO A 392 12.05 15.57 -4.50
CA PRO A 392 10.79 16.25 -4.24
C PRO A 392 11.00 17.78 -4.19
N SER A 393 10.17 18.53 -4.92
CA SER A 393 10.37 19.98 -5.13
C SER A 393 9.20 20.86 -4.68
N GLY A 394 8.14 20.26 -4.13
CA GLY A 394 6.96 21.03 -3.71
C GLY A 394 6.04 20.24 -2.79
N PRO A 395 4.90 20.83 -2.40
CA PRO A 395 3.89 20.16 -1.58
C PRO A 395 3.18 19.06 -2.37
N THR A 396 2.54 18.15 -1.64
CA THR A 396 1.64 17.15 -2.22
C THR A 396 0.45 17.82 -2.89
N VAL A 397 0.00 17.27 -4.02
CA VAL A 397 -1.20 17.72 -4.74
C VAL A 397 -2.21 16.57 -4.78
N ASP A 398 -3.43 16.81 -4.33
CA ASP A 398 -4.51 15.83 -4.45
C ASP A 398 -4.90 15.65 -5.94
N VAL A 399 -4.92 14.42 -6.40
CA VAL A 399 -5.19 14.04 -7.81
C VAL A 399 -6.56 13.40 -7.96
N LEU A 400 -6.88 12.49 -7.06
CA LEU A 400 -8.14 11.75 -7.06
C LEU A 400 -8.62 11.57 -5.63
N THR A 401 -9.80 12.08 -5.32
CA THR A 401 -10.40 12.12 -3.97
C THR A 401 -11.82 11.53 -3.97
N GLY A 402 -12.54 11.62 -2.85
CA GLY A 402 -13.93 11.16 -2.74
C GLY A 402 -14.06 9.64 -2.54
N PHE A 403 -13.01 8.96 -2.08
CA PHE A 403 -13.05 7.55 -1.74
C PHE A 403 -13.73 7.26 -0.40
N VAL A 404 -13.90 8.30 0.44
CA VAL A 404 -14.71 8.26 1.67
C VAL A 404 -15.83 9.27 1.53
N ASN A 405 -17.06 8.87 1.87
CA ASN A 405 -18.24 9.73 1.84
C ASN A 405 -18.37 10.61 3.11
N GLY A 406 -19.39 11.45 3.15
CA GLY A 406 -19.67 12.32 4.29
C GLY A 406 -20.04 11.60 5.59
N ASP A 407 -20.45 10.33 5.51
CA ASP A 407 -20.79 9.49 6.65
C ASP A 407 -19.58 8.70 7.19
N GLY A 408 -18.40 8.86 6.56
CA GLY A 408 -17.18 8.15 6.91
C GLY A 408 -17.07 6.74 6.33
N ASP A 409 -17.95 6.33 5.39
CA ASP A 409 -17.88 5.03 4.72
C ASP A 409 -16.92 5.09 3.52
N ALA A 410 -16.10 4.05 3.33
CA ALA A 410 -15.22 3.92 2.18
C ALA A 410 -15.95 3.33 0.97
N PHE A 411 -16.03 4.10 -0.11
CA PHE A 411 -16.46 3.61 -1.41
C PHE A 411 -15.33 2.86 -2.12
N GLY A 412 -14.09 3.23 -1.85
CA GLY A 412 -12.91 2.63 -2.42
C GLY A 412 -11.66 2.94 -1.59
N ARG A 413 -10.55 2.27 -1.94
CA ARG A 413 -9.22 2.49 -1.36
C ARG A 413 -8.15 2.34 -2.44
N PRO A 414 -7.44 3.43 -2.81
CA PRO A 414 -6.35 3.36 -3.78
C PRO A 414 -5.19 2.49 -3.30
N VAL A 415 -4.67 1.63 -4.18
CA VAL A 415 -3.51 0.77 -3.91
C VAL A 415 -2.43 1.02 -4.96
N GLY A 416 -2.28 0.13 -5.93
CA GLY A 416 -1.30 0.24 -7.01
C GLY A 416 -1.64 1.36 -7.97
N VAL A 417 -0.60 2.07 -8.43
CA VAL A 417 -0.69 3.06 -9.51
C VAL A 417 0.25 2.68 -10.64
N ALA A 418 -0.14 2.93 -11.88
CA ALA A 418 0.67 2.67 -13.07
C ALA A 418 0.38 3.72 -14.15
N VAL A 419 1.25 3.83 -15.15
CA VAL A 419 1.04 4.69 -16.32
C VAL A 419 0.79 3.78 -17.50
N ASP A 420 -0.34 3.96 -18.21
CA ASP A 420 -0.63 3.16 -19.41
C ASP A 420 0.18 3.63 -20.63
N LYS A 421 0.15 2.89 -21.70
CA LYS A 421 0.92 3.18 -22.92
C LYS A 421 0.56 4.53 -23.54
N ALA A 422 -0.64 5.03 -23.33
CA ALA A 422 -1.11 6.34 -23.79
C ALA A 422 -0.71 7.48 -22.83
N GLY A 423 -0.17 7.18 -21.67
CA GLY A 423 0.22 8.15 -20.66
C GLY A 423 -0.87 8.47 -19.61
N ALA A 424 -1.99 7.76 -19.60
CA ALA A 424 -2.99 7.92 -18.55
C ALA A 424 -2.53 7.19 -17.26
N VAL A 425 -2.91 7.72 -16.09
CA VAL A 425 -2.62 7.08 -14.81
C VAL A 425 -3.74 6.12 -14.46
N LEU A 426 -3.36 4.87 -14.18
CA LEU A 426 -4.23 3.80 -13.72
C LEU A 426 -4.13 3.67 -12.20
N VAL A 427 -5.26 3.40 -11.54
CA VAL A 427 -5.35 3.24 -10.09
C VAL A 427 -6.14 1.98 -9.77
N ALA A 428 -5.51 1.03 -9.07
CA ALA A 428 -6.21 -0.11 -8.50
C ALA A 428 -6.94 0.32 -7.22
N ASP A 429 -8.20 -0.06 -7.10
CA ASP A 429 -9.08 0.24 -5.99
C ASP A 429 -9.67 -1.07 -5.46
N ASP A 430 -9.12 -1.57 -4.37
CA ASP A 430 -9.42 -2.91 -3.87
C ASP A 430 -10.82 -3.03 -3.26
N VAL A 431 -11.26 -2.06 -2.47
CA VAL A 431 -12.62 -2.01 -1.90
C VAL A 431 -13.66 -1.70 -2.97
N GLY A 432 -13.32 -0.82 -3.92
CA GLY A 432 -14.20 -0.49 -5.04
C GLY A 432 -14.25 -1.55 -6.14
N ASN A 433 -13.40 -2.59 -6.07
CA ASN A 433 -13.32 -3.66 -7.08
C ASN A 433 -13.16 -3.13 -8.51
N THR A 434 -12.40 -2.02 -8.65
CA THR A 434 -12.31 -1.23 -9.88
C THR A 434 -10.86 -0.84 -10.17
N VAL A 435 -10.52 -0.79 -11.44
CA VAL A 435 -9.35 -0.04 -11.91
C VAL A 435 -9.85 1.26 -12.52
N TRP A 436 -9.40 2.38 -11.99
CA TRP A 436 -9.68 3.72 -12.47
C TRP A 436 -8.64 4.18 -13.47
N ARG A 437 -9.03 5.00 -14.45
CA ARG A 437 -8.16 5.60 -15.45
C ARG A 437 -8.30 7.12 -15.41
N ILE A 438 -7.20 7.83 -15.20
CA ILE A 438 -7.12 9.29 -15.10
C ILE A 438 -6.54 9.82 -16.39
N THR A 439 -7.25 10.76 -17.02
CA THR A 439 -6.89 11.41 -18.29
C THR A 439 -7.04 12.91 -18.15
N PRO A 440 -6.54 13.74 -19.10
CA PRO A 440 -6.94 15.14 -19.18
C PRO A 440 -8.45 15.30 -19.32
N ALA A 441 -9.03 16.33 -18.71
CA ALA A 441 -10.41 16.71 -18.98
C ALA A 441 -10.55 17.17 -20.43
N ALA A 442 -11.69 16.84 -21.08
CA ALA A 442 -11.96 17.32 -22.42
C ALA A 442 -11.99 18.87 -22.45
N ALA A 443 -11.41 19.46 -23.48
CA ALA A 443 -11.44 20.91 -23.67
C ALA A 443 -12.92 21.39 -23.71
N GLY A 444 -13.34 22.19 -22.72
CA GLY A 444 -14.71 22.68 -22.58
C GLY A 444 -15.51 22.13 -21.39
N SER A 445 -14.99 21.18 -20.63
CA SER A 445 -15.61 20.68 -19.38
C SER A 445 -15.16 21.46 -18.12
N ALA A 446 -14.89 22.76 -18.26
CA ALA A 446 -14.71 23.62 -17.07
C ALA A 446 -16.03 23.57 -16.27
N SER A 447 -15.97 23.04 -15.06
CA SER A 447 -17.04 22.83 -14.10
C SER A 447 -18.13 23.90 -14.13
N ARG A 448 -19.35 23.45 -14.35
CA ARG A 448 -20.52 24.21 -13.85
C ARG A 448 -20.62 24.03 -12.35
#